data_18951d9052ff46d8119eaccd552c4646
#
_entry.id   18951d9052ff46d8119eaccd552c4646
#
_cell.length_a   1.000
_cell.length_b   1.000
_cell.length_c   1.000
_cell.angle_alpha   90.00
_cell.angle_beta   90.00
_cell.angle_gamma   90.00
#
_symmetry.space_group_name_H-M   'P 1'
#
loop_
_entity.id
_entity.type
_entity.pdbx_description
1 polymer ?
#
loop_
_entity_poly.entity_id
_entity_poly.type
_entity_poly.pdbx_seq_one_letter_code
_entity_poly.pdbx_strand_id
1 'polypeptide(L)'
;MNPETFSDLAASRHSVRDFRTDPVPPEVIEEILEDARQAPSWSNTRPFMVALATSEQANRLRAAYVKEFDATLPVQHKERGAMARLALSGKAPDGDYPTWAPYPPDLLPHSQAVGGRLYAHMGIGRKDREARDAAARRNCEAFGAPVIGFVLVHEGLMPFAALDAGIMLQTLFLSAKAHGVDSCPLGVLATWRRPFDAEFEAPSDYRLITGFALGYASDAPVNDFRAERRPVRLVTARS
;
A
#
# COMPACT_ATOMS: atom_id res chain seq x y z
N MET A 1 6.48 26.23 11.14
CA MET A 1 6.03 25.92 9.75
C MET A 1 4.86 26.84 9.45
N ASN A 2 4.87 27.54 8.32
CA ASN A 2 3.71 28.34 7.94
C ASN A 2 2.67 27.46 7.21
N PRO A 3 1.38 27.88 7.09
CA PRO A 3 0.34 27.09 6.42
C PRO A 3 0.66 26.74 4.96
N GLU A 4 1.30 27.64 4.21
CA GLU A 4 1.69 27.39 2.80
C GLU A 4 2.69 26.26 2.68
N THR A 5 3.75 26.24 3.52
CA THR A 5 4.75 25.16 3.54
C THR A 5 4.12 23.79 3.83
N PHE A 6 3.14 23.71 4.75
CA PHE A 6 2.43 22.47 5.02
C PHE A 6 1.55 22.04 3.83
N SER A 7 0.84 22.99 3.21
CA SER A 7 0.00 22.72 2.04
C SER A 7 0.81 22.21 0.86
N ASP A 8 1.99 22.79 0.62
CA ASP A 8 2.91 22.36 -0.43
C ASP A 8 3.44 20.95 -0.17
N LEU A 9 3.84 20.65 1.07
CA LEU A 9 4.26 19.30 1.47
C LEU A 9 3.14 18.29 1.25
N ALA A 10 1.93 18.58 1.71
CA ALA A 10 0.77 17.71 1.56
C ALA A 10 0.41 17.48 0.08
N ALA A 11 0.49 18.52 -0.76
CA ALA A 11 0.23 18.43 -2.19
C ALA A 11 1.33 17.65 -2.94
N SER A 12 2.58 17.80 -2.55
CA SER A 12 3.74 17.15 -3.19
C SER A 12 3.74 15.63 -2.99
N ARG A 13 3.22 15.16 -1.84
CA ARG A 13 3.15 13.72 -1.54
C ARG A 13 2.15 13.02 -2.49
N HIS A 14 2.62 12.06 -3.24
CA HIS A 14 1.81 11.20 -4.12
C HIS A 14 2.32 9.75 -4.06
N SER A 15 1.59 8.82 -4.67
CA SER A 15 2.01 7.42 -4.75
C SER A 15 3.05 7.27 -5.87
N VAL A 16 4.29 7.02 -5.49
CA VAL A 16 5.40 6.69 -6.41
C VAL A 16 5.30 5.22 -6.79
N ARG A 17 5.41 4.92 -8.08
CA ARG A 17 5.19 3.58 -8.65
C ARG A 17 6.37 3.04 -9.47
N ASP A 18 7.50 3.67 -9.30
CA ASP A 18 8.80 3.18 -9.75
C ASP A 18 9.89 3.84 -8.90
N PHE A 19 10.68 3.02 -8.20
CA PHE A 19 11.70 3.51 -7.28
C PHE A 19 13.09 3.16 -7.80
N ARG A 20 14.05 4.02 -7.48
CA ARG A 20 15.47 3.73 -7.62
C ARG A 20 15.89 2.68 -6.58
N THR A 21 16.99 2.02 -6.85
CA THR A 21 17.53 0.97 -5.95
C THR A 21 18.39 1.53 -4.82
N ASP A 22 18.61 2.86 -4.79
CA ASP A 22 19.40 3.52 -3.73
C ASP A 22 18.78 3.23 -2.37
N PRO A 23 19.57 2.75 -1.39
CA PRO A 23 19.06 2.47 -0.06
C PRO A 23 18.67 3.77 0.65
N VAL A 24 17.60 3.71 1.44
CA VAL A 24 17.28 4.79 2.39
C VAL A 24 18.17 4.60 3.61
N PRO A 25 18.94 5.62 4.03
CA PRO A 25 19.79 5.52 5.20
C PRO A 25 19.00 5.15 6.45
N PRO A 26 19.52 4.27 7.32
CA PRO A 26 18.83 3.85 8.55
C PRO A 26 18.43 5.03 9.43
N GLU A 27 19.29 6.03 9.57
CA GLU A 27 19.04 7.26 10.33
C GLU A 27 17.84 8.04 9.81
N VAL A 28 17.65 8.10 8.50
CA VAL A 28 16.47 8.75 7.88
C VAL A 28 15.20 7.95 8.17
N ILE A 29 15.28 6.62 8.15
CA ILE A 29 14.16 5.76 8.52
C ILE A 29 13.77 5.98 9.99
N GLU A 30 14.76 6.07 10.88
CA GLU A 30 14.54 6.34 12.31
C GLU A 30 13.87 7.71 12.53
N GLU A 31 14.32 8.76 11.86
CA GLU A 31 13.70 10.10 11.92
C GLU A 31 12.24 10.08 11.44
N ILE A 32 11.96 9.39 10.34
CA ILE A 32 10.60 9.22 9.82
C ILE A 32 9.69 8.48 10.83
N LEU A 33 10.21 7.44 11.46
CA LEU A 33 9.46 6.68 12.47
C LEU A 33 9.24 7.51 13.76
N GLU A 34 10.21 8.33 14.15
CA GLU A 34 10.08 9.23 15.30
C GLU A 34 9.00 10.29 15.07
N ASP A 35 8.93 10.86 13.87
CA ASP A 35 7.84 11.76 13.50
C ASP A 35 6.48 11.03 13.49
N ALA A 36 6.42 9.82 12.92
CA ALA A 36 5.22 9.00 12.92
C ALA A 36 4.74 8.66 14.34
N ARG A 37 5.66 8.58 15.31
CA ARG A 37 5.37 8.38 16.74
C ARG A 37 4.55 9.52 17.34
N GLN A 38 4.57 10.73 16.76
CA GLN A 38 3.77 11.88 17.24
C GLN A 38 2.28 11.78 16.89
N ALA A 39 1.89 10.81 16.03
CA ALA A 39 0.49 10.60 15.69
C ALA A 39 -0.35 10.25 16.94
N PRO A 40 -1.51 10.87 17.16
CA PRO A 40 -2.40 10.51 18.25
C PRO A 40 -3.04 9.14 18.01
N SER A 41 -3.52 8.54 19.09
CA SER A 41 -4.32 7.31 19.04
C SER A 41 -5.39 7.30 20.11
N TRP A 42 -6.40 6.43 19.95
CA TRP A 42 -7.48 6.26 20.92
C TRP A 42 -6.90 5.96 22.31
N SER A 43 -7.20 6.85 23.26
CA SER A 43 -6.70 6.79 24.66
C SER A 43 -5.19 6.59 24.76
N ASN A 44 -4.44 7.03 23.77
CA ASN A 44 -2.99 6.85 23.64
C ASN A 44 -2.54 5.37 23.71
N THR A 45 -3.39 4.43 23.25
CA THR A 45 -3.11 2.99 23.30
C THR A 45 -2.17 2.51 22.22
N ARG A 46 -2.03 3.28 21.10
CA ARG A 46 -1.17 2.96 19.95
C ARG A 46 -1.38 1.52 19.43
N PRO A 47 -2.63 1.18 19.04
CA PRO A 47 -3.03 -0.20 18.73
C PRO A 47 -2.57 -0.65 17.35
N PHE A 48 -1.38 -0.27 16.94
CA PHE A 48 -0.76 -0.60 15.64
C PHE A 48 0.72 -0.92 15.83
N MET A 49 1.24 -1.72 14.91
CA MET A 49 2.65 -2.06 14.78
C MET A 49 3.12 -1.84 13.34
N VAL A 50 4.39 -1.52 13.19
CA VAL A 50 5.04 -1.40 11.87
C VAL A 50 6.17 -2.42 11.79
N ALA A 51 6.24 -3.16 10.69
CA ALA A 51 7.38 -3.98 10.32
C ALA A 51 8.03 -3.41 9.07
N LEU A 52 9.35 -3.37 9.01
CA LEU A 52 10.11 -2.86 7.87
C LEU A 52 11.11 -3.91 7.39
N ALA A 53 11.12 -4.15 6.10
CA ALA A 53 12.10 -4.97 5.41
C ALA A 53 12.95 -4.11 4.49
N THR A 54 14.26 -4.34 4.53
CA THR A 54 15.26 -3.71 3.66
C THR A 54 16.15 -4.75 3.01
N SER A 55 16.94 -4.36 2.04
CA SER A 55 18.01 -5.19 1.46
C SER A 55 17.53 -6.60 1.05
N GLU A 56 18.19 -7.65 1.49
CA GLU A 56 17.88 -9.05 1.17
C GLU A 56 16.48 -9.48 1.63
N GLN A 57 16.02 -9.00 2.79
CA GLN A 57 14.67 -9.32 3.27
C GLN A 57 13.60 -8.73 2.37
N ALA A 58 13.77 -7.49 1.91
CA ALA A 58 12.86 -6.89 0.93
C ALA A 58 12.85 -7.68 -0.40
N ASN A 59 13.99 -8.20 -0.85
CA ASN A 59 14.08 -9.02 -2.06
C ASN A 59 13.32 -10.36 -1.91
N ARG A 60 13.46 -11.02 -0.76
CA ARG A 60 12.73 -12.27 -0.50
C ARG A 60 11.22 -12.04 -0.45
N LEU A 61 10.78 -10.97 0.21
CA LEU A 61 9.36 -10.58 0.24
C LEU A 61 8.80 -10.31 -1.15
N ARG A 62 9.51 -9.54 -1.99
CA ARG A 62 9.08 -9.30 -3.38
C ARG A 62 8.88 -10.60 -4.13
N ALA A 63 9.88 -11.48 -4.08
CA ALA A 63 9.81 -12.77 -4.76
C ALA A 63 8.62 -13.62 -4.27
N ALA A 64 8.35 -13.61 -2.95
CA ALA A 64 7.25 -14.33 -2.35
C ALA A 64 5.88 -13.75 -2.78
N TYR A 65 5.68 -12.43 -2.69
CA TYR A 65 4.44 -11.78 -3.12
C TYR A 65 4.16 -11.95 -4.62
N VAL A 66 5.18 -11.84 -5.44
CA VAL A 66 5.08 -12.09 -6.89
C VAL A 66 4.63 -13.51 -7.18
N LYS A 67 5.20 -14.50 -6.49
CA LYS A 67 4.82 -15.92 -6.64
C LYS A 67 3.35 -16.17 -6.27
N GLU A 68 2.85 -15.50 -5.22
CA GLU A 68 1.44 -15.59 -4.84
C GLU A 68 0.55 -14.91 -5.88
N PHE A 69 0.91 -13.73 -6.36
CA PHE A 69 0.18 -13.02 -7.40
C PHE A 69 0.09 -13.84 -8.70
N ASP A 70 1.22 -14.34 -9.19
CA ASP A 70 1.29 -15.11 -10.44
C ASP A 70 0.39 -16.36 -10.36
N ALA A 71 0.26 -16.98 -9.19
CA ALA A 71 -0.65 -18.11 -8.97
C ALA A 71 -2.14 -17.74 -9.11
N THR A 72 -2.50 -16.46 -8.98
CA THR A 72 -3.89 -15.99 -9.12
C THR A 72 -4.26 -15.59 -10.55
N LEU A 73 -3.29 -15.37 -11.44
CA LEU A 73 -3.53 -14.92 -12.82
C LEU A 73 -4.52 -15.82 -13.58
N PRO A 74 -4.44 -17.17 -13.53
CA PRO A 74 -5.43 -18.01 -14.21
C PRO A 74 -6.87 -17.77 -13.75
N VAL A 75 -7.07 -17.44 -12.46
CA VAL A 75 -8.40 -17.10 -11.92
C VAL A 75 -8.84 -15.72 -12.43
N GLN A 76 -7.97 -14.74 -12.42
CA GLN A 76 -8.24 -13.40 -12.95
C GLN A 76 -8.57 -13.46 -14.46
N HIS A 77 -7.95 -14.38 -15.18
CA HIS A 77 -8.22 -14.66 -16.60
C HIS A 77 -9.46 -15.51 -16.84
N LYS A 78 -10.16 -15.95 -15.77
CA LYS A 78 -11.35 -16.80 -15.83
C LYS A 78 -11.11 -18.14 -16.54
N GLU A 79 -9.91 -18.70 -16.41
CA GLU A 79 -9.59 -20.01 -16.95
C GLU A 79 -10.42 -21.10 -16.29
N ARG A 80 -10.87 -22.07 -17.08
CA ARG A 80 -11.70 -23.18 -16.59
C ARG A 80 -10.97 -23.96 -15.50
N GLY A 81 -11.60 -24.15 -14.35
CA GLY A 81 -11.06 -24.90 -13.21
C GLY A 81 -9.94 -24.19 -12.45
N ALA A 82 -9.56 -22.95 -12.82
CA ALA A 82 -8.46 -22.22 -12.16
C ALA A 82 -8.71 -21.99 -10.67
N MET A 83 -9.96 -21.68 -10.28
CA MET A 83 -10.33 -21.50 -8.87
C MET A 83 -10.09 -22.76 -8.05
N ALA A 84 -10.49 -23.92 -8.57
CA ALA A 84 -10.27 -25.21 -7.89
C ALA A 84 -8.77 -25.52 -7.77
N ARG A 85 -8.00 -25.30 -8.84
CA ARG A 85 -6.53 -25.47 -8.82
C ARG A 85 -5.88 -24.55 -7.79
N LEU A 86 -6.28 -23.28 -7.73
CA LEU A 86 -5.76 -22.32 -6.76
C LEU A 86 -6.07 -22.76 -5.33
N ALA A 87 -7.31 -23.17 -5.04
CA ALA A 87 -7.70 -23.67 -3.72
C ALA A 87 -6.89 -24.91 -3.30
N LEU A 88 -6.71 -25.87 -4.21
CA LEU A 88 -5.94 -27.09 -3.95
C LEU A 88 -4.43 -26.83 -3.80
N SER A 89 -3.91 -25.77 -4.40
CA SER A 89 -2.47 -25.41 -4.30
C SER A 89 -2.09 -24.78 -2.96
N GLY A 90 -3.04 -24.43 -2.10
CA GLY A 90 -2.82 -23.70 -0.86
C GLY A 90 -2.39 -22.24 -1.06
N LYS A 91 -2.49 -21.69 -2.30
CA LYS A 91 -2.06 -20.32 -2.65
C LYS A 91 -3.22 -19.33 -2.74
N ALA A 92 -4.41 -19.72 -2.32
CA ALA A 92 -5.52 -18.78 -2.21
C ALA A 92 -5.13 -17.63 -1.26
N PRO A 93 -5.65 -16.41 -1.50
CA PRO A 93 -5.48 -15.31 -0.57
C PRO A 93 -5.81 -15.69 0.85
N ASP A 94 -4.91 -15.38 1.78
CA ASP A 94 -5.00 -15.73 3.20
C ASP A 94 -4.79 -14.49 4.10
N GLY A 95 -4.96 -13.29 3.53
CA GLY A 95 -4.89 -12.05 4.28
C GLY A 95 -5.97 -11.94 5.35
N ASP A 96 -5.67 -11.20 6.41
CA ASP A 96 -6.57 -11.03 7.56
C ASP A 96 -7.88 -10.31 7.20
N TYR A 97 -7.87 -9.48 6.15
CA TYR A 97 -9.04 -8.76 5.64
C TYR A 97 -9.19 -8.95 4.13
N PRO A 98 -10.43 -8.99 3.61
CA PRO A 98 -10.68 -9.19 2.19
C PRO A 98 -10.29 -7.93 1.38
N THR A 99 -9.13 -7.96 0.74
CA THR A 99 -8.66 -6.88 -0.15
C THR A 99 -9.34 -6.90 -1.53
N TRP A 100 -10.08 -7.98 -1.85
CA TRP A 100 -10.73 -8.21 -3.14
C TRP A 100 -12.26 -8.04 -3.09
N ALA A 101 -12.78 -7.53 -1.99
CA ALA A 101 -14.20 -7.27 -1.89
C ALA A 101 -14.65 -6.27 -2.98
N PRO A 102 -15.82 -6.48 -3.60
CA PRO A 102 -16.36 -5.51 -4.54
C PRO A 102 -16.52 -4.14 -3.88
N TYR A 103 -16.20 -3.09 -4.63
CA TYR A 103 -16.48 -1.73 -4.17
C TYR A 103 -17.98 -1.52 -4.03
N PRO A 104 -18.45 -0.77 -3.01
CA PRO A 104 -19.81 -0.29 -2.95
C PRO A 104 -20.20 0.42 -4.26
N PRO A 105 -21.47 0.27 -4.73
CA PRO A 105 -21.88 0.77 -6.05
C PRO A 105 -21.66 2.28 -6.26
N ASP A 106 -21.77 3.08 -5.21
CA ASP A 106 -21.53 4.53 -5.23
C ASP A 106 -20.04 4.90 -5.27
N LEU A 107 -19.14 4.03 -4.82
CA LEU A 107 -17.68 4.23 -4.81
C LEU A 107 -16.98 3.61 -6.03
N LEU A 108 -17.58 2.58 -6.63
CA LEU A 108 -17.00 1.87 -7.78
C LEU A 108 -16.62 2.78 -8.96
N PRO A 109 -17.45 3.77 -9.38
CA PRO A 109 -17.07 4.67 -10.48
C PRO A 109 -15.80 5.47 -10.18
N HIS A 110 -15.54 5.78 -8.92
CA HIS A 110 -14.36 6.53 -8.51
C HIS A 110 -13.08 5.70 -8.65
N SER A 111 -13.15 4.44 -8.22
CA SER A 111 -12.05 3.49 -8.38
C SER A 111 -11.75 3.22 -9.86
N GLN A 112 -12.79 3.03 -10.68
CA GLN A 112 -12.63 2.81 -12.11
C GLN A 112 -12.04 4.04 -12.84
N ALA A 113 -12.44 5.25 -12.44
CA ALA A 113 -11.95 6.49 -13.06
C ALA A 113 -10.45 6.69 -12.80
N VAL A 114 -9.98 6.49 -11.56
CA VAL A 114 -8.55 6.65 -11.25
C VAL A 114 -7.71 5.55 -11.90
N GLY A 115 -8.19 4.30 -11.89
CA GLY A 115 -7.52 3.19 -12.55
C GLY A 115 -7.43 3.39 -14.07
N GLY A 116 -8.52 3.82 -14.71
CA GLY A 116 -8.53 4.12 -16.14
C GLY A 116 -7.55 5.22 -16.53
N ARG A 117 -7.49 6.31 -15.75
CA ARG A 117 -6.52 7.40 -15.99
C ARG A 117 -5.07 6.96 -15.78
N LEU A 118 -4.81 6.14 -14.75
CA LEU A 118 -3.46 5.61 -14.50
C LEU A 118 -3.00 4.73 -15.67
N TYR A 119 -3.81 3.78 -16.11
CA TYR A 119 -3.46 2.92 -17.24
C TYR A 119 -3.28 3.72 -18.54
N ALA A 120 -4.15 4.71 -18.80
CA ALA A 120 -3.99 5.59 -19.96
C ALA A 120 -2.68 6.40 -19.89
N HIS A 121 -2.31 6.91 -18.70
CA HIS A 121 -1.04 7.59 -18.47
C HIS A 121 0.17 6.70 -18.75
N MET A 122 0.07 5.40 -18.44
CA MET A 122 1.09 4.39 -18.73
C MET A 122 1.05 3.89 -20.17
N GLY A 123 0.15 4.38 -21.01
CA GLY A 123 -0.01 3.88 -22.38
C GLY A 123 -0.64 2.49 -22.48
N ILE A 124 -1.24 1.97 -21.41
CA ILE A 124 -1.78 0.61 -21.33
C ILE A 124 -3.25 0.61 -21.78
N GLY A 125 -3.52 -0.06 -22.90
CA GLY A 125 -4.84 -0.20 -23.46
C GLY A 125 -5.79 -1.06 -22.60
N ARG A 126 -7.11 -0.78 -22.68
CA ARG A 126 -8.12 -1.54 -21.91
C ARG A 126 -8.12 -3.04 -22.24
N LYS A 127 -7.77 -3.41 -23.46
CA LYS A 127 -7.73 -4.81 -23.93
C LYS A 127 -6.34 -5.45 -23.82
N ASP A 128 -5.33 -4.67 -23.47
CA ASP A 128 -3.96 -5.14 -23.30
C ASP A 128 -3.82 -5.84 -21.94
N ARG A 129 -4.14 -7.14 -21.97
CA ARG A 129 -4.12 -7.96 -20.75
C ARG A 129 -2.71 -8.11 -20.20
N GLU A 130 -1.74 -8.39 -21.07
CA GLU A 130 -0.36 -8.64 -20.66
C GLU A 130 0.24 -7.41 -19.96
N ALA A 131 0.13 -6.23 -20.54
CA ALA A 131 0.62 -5.01 -19.94
C ALA A 131 -0.12 -4.67 -18.63
N ARG A 132 -1.41 -4.99 -18.52
CA ARG A 132 -2.19 -4.79 -17.29
C ARG A 132 -1.75 -5.74 -16.18
N ASP A 133 -1.49 -7.01 -16.51
CA ASP A 133 -0.99 -7.99 -15.55
C ASP A 133 0.42 -7.62 -15.07
N ALA A 134 1.30 -7.19 -15.98
CA ALA A 134 2.62 -6.68 -15.65
C ALA A 134 2.54 -5.46 -14.72
N ALA A 135 1.67 -4.50 -15.01
CA ALA A 135 1.47 -3.32 -14.16
C ALA A 135 0.89 -3.69 -12.78
N ALA A 136 -0.03 -4.67 -12.72
CA ALA A 136 -0.57 -5.17 -11.45
C ALA A 136 0.51 -5.90 -10.63
N ARG A 137 1.34 -6.70 -11.29
CA ARG A 137 2.46 -7.43 -10.69
C ARG A 137 3.47 -6.50 -10.01
N ARG A 138 3.72 -5.32 -10.61
CA ARG A 138 4.61 -4.29 -10.02
C ARG A 138 4.20 -3.86 -8.61
N ASN A 139 2.90 -3.91 -8.27
CA ASN A 139 2.46 -3.63 -6.90
C ASN A 139 2.99 -4.68 -5.90
N CYS A 140 3.02 -5.97 -6.30
CA CYS A 140 3.58 -7.06 -5.49
C CYS A 140 5.12 -6.96 -5.40
N GLU A 141 5.76 -6.33 -6.37
CA GLU A 141 7.18 -5.99 -6.34
C GLU A 141 7.49 -4.76 -5.48
N ALA A 142 6.48 -4.19 -4.81
CA ALA A 142 6.57 -2.89 -4.13
C ALA A 142 7.22 -1.81 -5.01
N PHE A 143 6.97 -1.89 -6.33
CA PHE A 143 7.53 -0.99 -7.35
C PHE A 143 9.06 -0.86 -7.34
N GLY A 144 9.78 -1.86 -6.81
CA GLY A 144 11.24 -1.87 -6.69
C GLY A 144 11.79 -1.08 -5.50
N ALA A 145 10.95 -0.58 -4.61
CA ALA A 145 11.38 0.24 -3.48
C ALA A 145 12.40 -0.46 -2.57
N PRO A 146 13.43 0.22 -2.07
CA PRO A 146 14.43 -0.37 -1.18
C PRO A 146 13.86 -0.74 0.20
N VAL A 147 12.75 -0.12 0.63
CA VAL A 147 12.08 -0.41 1.90
C VAL A 147 10.65 -0.84 1.65
N ILE A 148 10.26 -1.98 2.22
CA ILE A 148 8.89 -2.48 2.24
C ILE A 148 8.41 -2.46 3.68
N GLY A 149 7.33 -1.73 3.93
CA GLY A 149 6.71 -1.63 5.24
C GLY A 149 5.37 -2.35 5.30
N PHE A 150 5.01 -2.79 6.50
CA PHE A 150 3.74 -3.42 6.82
C PHE A 150 3.15 -2.77 8.05
N VAL A 151 1.83 -2.66 8.09
CA VAL A 151 1.09 -2.13 9.23
C VAL A 151 0.12 -3.17 9.72
N LEU A 152 0.23 -3.48 11.01
CA LEU A 152 -0.67 -4.38 11.72
C LEU A 152 -1.48 -3.57 12.72
N VAL A 153 -2.70 -4.01 12.99
CA VAL A 153 -3.62 -3.37 13.93
C VAL A 153 -4.17 -4.39 14.91
N HIS A 154 -4.37 -3.98 16.15
CA HIS A 154 -4.94 -4.85 17.19
C HIS A 154 -6.43 -5.09 16.91
N GLU A 155 -6.83 -6.37 16.73
CA GLU A 155 -8.20 -6.73 16.34
C GLU A 155 -9.26 -6.32 17.39
N GLY A 156 -8.91 -6.39 18.67
CA GLY A 156 -9.81 -6.06 19.77
C GLY A 156 -10.19 -4.58 19.87
N LEU A 157 -9.55 -3.69 19.10
CA LEU A 157 -9.87 -2.27 19.08
C LEU A 157 -10.35 -1.78 17.69
N MET A 158 -10.73 -2.69 16.80
CA MET A 158 -11.34 -2.31 15.53
C MET A 158 -12.73 -1.67 15.74
N PRO A 159 -13.12 -0.63 14.96
CA PRO A 159 -12.39 -0.02 13.82
C PRO A 159 -11.40 1.09 14.21
N PHE A 160 -11.29 1.46 15.49
CA PHE A 160 -10.45 2.58 15.96
C PHE A 160 -8.96 2.33 15.69
N ALA A 161 -8.49 1.08 15.84
CA ALA A 161 -7.12 0.72 15.53
C ALA A 161 -6.75 1.02 14.05
N ALA A 162 -7.69 0.81 13.12
CA ALA A 162 -7.49 1.15 11.71
C ALA A 162 -7.46 2.67 11.46
N LEU A 163 -8.30 3.44 12.18
CA LEU A 163 -8.28 4.90 12.14
C LEU A 163 -6.93 5.44 12.64
N ASP A 164 -6.48 4.97 13.80
CA ASP A 164 -5.21 5.37 14.40
C ASP A 164 -4.02 5.04 13.50
N ALA A 165 -4.02 3.84 12.92
CA ALA A 165 -3.01 3.42 11.96
C ALA A 165 -3.00 4.32 10.70
N GLY A 166 -4.16 4.75 10.21
CA GLY A 166 -4.27 5.68 9.09
C GLY A 166 -3.70 7.06 9.39
N ILE A 167 -3.90 7.58 10.62
CA ILE A 167 -3.32 8.84 11.08
C ILE A 167 -1.79 8.72 11.15
N MET A 168 -1.29 7.65 11.75
CA MET A 168 0.15 7.35 11.83
C MET A 168 0.76 7.24 10.43
N LEU A 169 0.16 6.48 9.51
CA LEU A 169 0.65 6.32 8.15
C LEU A 169 0.72 7.64 7.38
N GLN A 170 -0.28 8.51 7.50
CA GLN A 170 -0.23 9.82 6.84
C GLN A 170 0.90 10.68 7.41
N THR A 171 1.14 10.65 8.72
CA THR A 171 2.27 11.35 9.35
C THR A 171 3.60 10.80 8.82
N LEU A 172 3.75 9.47 8.77
CA LEU A 172 4.92 8.79 8.23
C LEU A 172 5.20 9.20 6.78
N PHE A 173 4.17 9.22 5.92
CA PHE A 173 4.36 9.58 4.50
C PHE A 173 4.69 11.05 4.29
N LEU A 174 4.17 11.95 5.12
CA LEU A 174 4.53 13.36 5.06
C LEU A 174 5.96 13.60 5.58
N SER A 175 6.34 12.94 6.66
CA SER A 175 7.71 12.97 7.17
C SER A 175 8.69 12.42 6.13
N ALA A 176 8.41 11.24 5.56
CA ALA A 176 9.23 10.68 4.48
C ALA A 176 9.43 11.71 3.35
N LYS A 177 8.35 12.37 2.91
CA LYS A 177 8.43 13.38 1.87
C LYS A 177 9.26 14.60 2.28
N ALA A 178 9.17 15.03 3.54
CA ALA A 178 9.99 16.12 4.09
C ALA A 178 11.49 15.77 4.12
N HIS A 179 11.82 14.48 4.35
CA HIS A 179 13.19 13.96 4.29
C HIS A 179 13.65 13.56 2.86
N GLY A 180 12.89 13.94 1.82
CA GLY A 180 13.23 13.61 0.43
C GLY A 180 12.99 12.15 0.05
N VAL A 181 12.33 11.37 0.88
CA VAL A 181 11.94 9.98 0.62
C VAL A 181 10.49 9.92 0.14
N ASP A 182 10.27 9.22 -0.96
CA ASP A 182 8.94 9.03 -1.53
C ASP A 182 8.27 7.76 -1.01
N SER A 183 6.95 7.68 -1.18
CA SER A 183 6.16 6.59 -0.62
C SER A 183 5.06 6.11 -1.56
N CYS A 184 4.62 4.86 -1.36
CA CYS A 184 3.41 4.32 -1.96
C CYS A 184 2.67 3.41 -0.97
N PRO A 185 1.41 3.69 -0.58
CA PRO A 185 0.59 2.73 0.15
C PRO A 185 0.24 1.54 -0.77
N LEU A 186 0.35 0.32 -0.24
CA LEU A 186 0.28 -0.95 -0.96
C LEU A 186 -0.66 -1.94 -0.28
N GLY A 187 -1.98 -1.70 -0.38
CA GLY A 187 -2.98 -2.62 0.17
C GLY A 187 -2.87 -4.05 -0.35
N VAL A 188 -2.31 -4.24 -1.56
CA VAL A 188 -2.09 -5.57 -2.14
C VAL A 188 -1.20 -6.46 -1.29
N LEU A 189 -0.27 -5.89 -0.51
CA LEU A 189 0.61 -6.68 0.38
C LEU A 189 -0.13 -7.28 1.58
N ALA A 190 -1.36 -6.83 1.88
CA ALA A 190 -2.23 -7.46 2.87
C ALA A 190 -3.13 -8.58 2.30
N THR A 191 -3.02 -8.86 0.99
CA THR A 191 -3.80 -9.92 0.34
C THR A 191 -3.35 -11.32 0.77
N TRP A 192 -2.06 -11.47 1.04
CA TRP A 192 -1.46 -12.72 1.51
C TRP A 192 -0.70 -12.49 2.81
N ARG A 193 -1.05 -13.26 3.82
CA ARG A 193 -0.38 -13.23 5.13
C ARG A 193 0.92 -14.04 5.10
N ARG A 194 0.94 -15.17 4.41
CA ARG A 194 2.09 -16.09 4.35
C ARG A 194 3.44 -15.45 4.03
N PRO A 195 3.59 -14.56 3.01
CA PRO A 195 4.86 -13.91 2.75
C PRO A 195 5.35 -13.06 3.93
N PHE A 196 4.43 -12.39 4.63
CA PHE A 196 4.76 -11.63 5.83
C PHE A 196 5.22 -12.55 6.98
N ASP A 197 4.44 -13.60 7.29
CA ASP A 197 4.73 -14.52 8.39
C ASP A 197 6.02 -15.34 8.18
N ALA A 198 6.49 -15.47 6.93
CA ALA A 198 7.78 -16.10 6.63
C ALA A 198 8.99 -15.23 7.03
N GLU A 199 8.81 -13.93 7.20
CA GLU A 199 9.89 -12.97 7.45
C GLU A 199 9.74 -12.24 8.81
N PHE A 200 8.54 -12.25 9.41
CA PHE A 200 8.25 -11.52 10.63
C PHE A 200 7.39 -12.34 11.60
N GLU A 201 7.62 -12.14 12.87
CA GLU A 201 6.73 -12.59 13.93
C GLU A 201 5.87 -11.45 14.42
N ALA A 202 4.56 -11.67 14.50
CA ALA A 202 3.61 -10.71 15.04
C ALA A 202 2.75 -11.37 16.13
N PRO A 203 2.33 -10.60 17.17
CA PRO A 203 1.40 -11.13 18.16
C PRO A 203 0.09 -11.60 17.53
N SER A 204 -0.51 -12.65 18.08
CA SER A 204 -1.71 -13.30 17.52
C SER A 204 -2.92 -12.38 17.44
N ASP A 205 -2.97 -11.30 18.25
CA ASP A 205 -4.06 -10.35 18.29
C ASP A 205 -3.90 -9.21 17.27
N TYR A 206 -2.81 -9.24 16.46
CA TYR A 206 -2.54 -8.22 15.45
C TYR A 206 -2.79 -8.75 14.04
N ARG A 207 -3.55 -7.96 13.28
CA ARG A 207 -3.96 -8.26 11.89
C ARG A 207 -3.24 -7.35 10.92
N LEU A 208 -2.73 -7.92 9.84
CA LEU A 208 -2.11 -7.17 8.75
C LEU A 208 -3.19 -6.41 7.96
N ILE A 209 -3.15 -5.07 7.99
CA ILE A 209 -4.16 -4.24 7.32
C ILE A 209 -3.70 -3.67 5.99
N THR A 210 -2.41 -3.36 5.85
CA THR A 210 -1.84 -2.81 4.62
C THR A 210 -0.31 -2.92 4.62
N GLY A 211 0.29 -2.77 3.45
CA GLY A 211 1.71 -2.50 3.32
C GLY A 211 1.97 -1.13 2.70
N PHE A 212 3.23 -0.78 2.59
CA PHE A 212 3.71 0.42 1.92
C PHE A 212 5.15 0.25 1.41
N ALA A 213 5.54 1.12 0.51
CA ALA A 213 6.89 1.24 -0.02
C ALA A 213 7.48 2.59 0.34
N LEU A 214 8.79 2.63 0.66
CA LEU A 214 9.59 3.85 0.80
C LEU A 214 10.86 3.75 -0.05
N GLY A 215 11.29 4.87 -0.61
CA GLY A 215 12.49 4.98 -1.42
C GLY A 215 12.53 6.29 -2.19
N TYR A 216 13.43 6.39 -3.14
CA TYR A 216 13.57 7.56 -4.00
C TYR A 216 12.90 7.29 -5.34
N ALA A 217 12.03 8.21 -5.79
CA ALA A 217 11.39 8.09 -7.09
C ALA A 217 12.44 8.01 -8.21
N SER A 218 12.19 7.14 -9.19
CA SER A 218 12.90 7.18 -10.47
C SER A 218 12.29 8.24 -11.40
N ASP A 219 12.93 8.48 -12.54
CA ASP A 219 12.43 9.37 -13.59
C ASP A 219 11.39 8.68 -14.50
N ALA A 220 10.87 7.52 -14.10
CA ALA A 220 9.88 6.80 -14.89
C ALA A 220 8.57 7.61 -15.03
N PRO A 221 7.98 7.71 -16.23
CA PRO A 221 6.80 8.53 -16.48
C PRO A 221 5.59 8.21 -15.58
N VAL A 222 5.48 6.98 -15.08
CA VAL A 222 4.43 6.59 -14.14
C VAL A 222 4.43 7.43 -12.86
N ASN A 223 5.58 7.99 -12.49
CA ASN A 223 5.73 8.85 -11.32
C ASN A 223 5.21 10.28 -11.53
N ASP A 224 4.91 10.66 -12.77
CA ASP A 224 4.26 11.95 -13.09
C ASP A 224 2.74 11.89 -12.90
N PHE A 225 2.18 10.69 -12.72
CA PHE A 225 0.75 10.54 -12.53
C PHE A 225 0.28 11.18 -11.22
N ARG A 226 -0.71 12.05 -11.31
CA ARG A 226 -1.40 12.67 -10.17
C ARG A 226 -2.87 12.28 -10.16
N ALA A 227 -3.29 11.60 -9.10
CA ALA A 227 -4.70 11.32 -8.89
C ALA A 227 -5.42 12.59 -8.44
N GLU A 228 -6.59 12.87 -9.03
CA GLU A 228 -7.47 13.94 -8.61
C GLU A 228 -7.84 13.80 -7.13
N ARG A 229 -7.86 14.92 -6.43
CA ARG A 229 -8.36 15.01 -5.04
C ARG A 229 -9.73 15.66 -5.05
N ARG A 230 -10.70 14.92 -4.56
CA ARG A 230 -12.07 15.41 -4.41
C ARG A 230 -12.18 16.25 -3.16
N PRO A 231 -13.08 17.26 -3.15
CA PRO A 231 -13.34 18.01 -1.92
C PRO A 231 -13.84 17.10 -0.80
N VAL A 232 -13.51 17.46 0.42
CA VAL A 232 -14.10 16.84 1.61
C VAL A 232 -15.60 17.19 1.63
N ARG A 233 -16.45 16.17 1.72
CA ARG A 233 -17.90 16.36 1.79
C ARG A 233 -18.30 16.68 3.22
N LEU A 234 -18.98 17.80 3.39
CA LEU A 234 -19.52 18.19 4.70
C LEU A 234 -20.93 17.64 4.87
N VAL A 235 -21.23 17.16 6.07
CA VAL A 235 -22.63 16.80 6.45
C VAL A 235 -23.34 18.08 6.87
N THR A 236 -24.51 18.32 6.29
CA THR A 236 -25.35 19.48 6.64
C THR A 236 -26.00 19.26 8.01
N ALA A 237 -25.94 20.27 8.87
CA ALA A 237 -26.68 20.24 10.13
C ALA A 237 -28.21 20.20 9.86
N ARG A 238 -28.95 19.51 10.69
CA ARG A 238 -30.43 19.60 10.67
C ARG A 238 -30.83 20.95 11.21
N SER A 239 -31.69 21.64 10.49
CA SER A 239 -32.34 22.88 10.92
C SER A 239 -33.35 22.61 12.03
#